data_73a50cc3c8e48b3f106ba5a99e0a3fdd
#
_entry.id   73a50cc3c8e48b3f106ba5a99e0a3fdd
#
_cell.length_a   1.000
_cell.length_b   1.000
_cell.length_c   1.000
_cell.angle_alpha   90.00
_cell.angle_beta   90.00
_cell.angle_gamma   90.00
#
_symmetry.space_group_name_H-M   'P 1'
#
loop_
_entity.id
_entity.type
_entity.pdbx_description
1 polymer ?
#
loop_
_entity_poly.entity_id
_entity_poly.type
_entity_poly.pdbx_seq_one_letter_code
_entity_poly.pdbx_strand_id
1 'polypeptide(L)'
;MDASLLRNFAIIAHIDHGKSTLSDRLLEMTGSLTAREMQAQVLDAMDLERERGITIKAHAVRMMYQAKNGITYQLNLIDTPGHVDFSYEVSRSLASCEGALLVVDASQGVEAQTLANAFLAINGGLEIIPVINKIDLPSADITRTQEAIEQAVGLDATDAIPVSAKTGQGVEDVLEAIVHRLPPPKGDINAPLQALIFDSWFDPYRGVVVLARVVHGRMKMGQKIRFLSNGRVFNIDTLGVLTPKPVPIAELTAGEVGFFTATIKNVADTKIGDTVTDDEHPAPEALPGFMEIMPMVFAGLYTVDSHEHTLLRDALEKLRLNDSSFFFEPESSVALGFGFRCGFLGLLHMEIIQERIEREYNLDLITTAPGVRYKITMTNGDVVEVENPSRWPEPTNIERIEEPVINAMILTNEEYVGGILKLVEEKRGRQKNFEYVSATRVMLTYELPLNEIVLDFYDRLKSVSRGYASLDYQLAGMWTSPMVKMDILVSGEPVDALSIIVHRDLAYERGKLLVSKMRELIPRQQFEVAIQAAIGAKIVARETVAALRKNVIAKCYGGDISRKRKLLEKQKEGKKRMKRIGKVDIPQEAFLAVLRVGEDSQS
;
A
#
# COMPACT_ATOMS: atom_id res chain seq x y z
N MET A 1 28.51 23.29 2.64
CA MET A 1 28.63 23.34 4.13
C MET A 1 29.63 22.28 4.57
N ASP A 2 30.22 22.38 5.76
CA ASP A 2 31.11 21.29 6.27
C ASP A 2 30.22 20.06 6.54
N ALA A 3 30.66 18.87 6.06
CA ALA A 3 29.91 17.63 6.26
C ALA A 3 29.71 17.27 7.75
N SER A 4 30.61 17.70 8.64
CA SER A 4 30.49 17.52 10.09
C SER A 4 29.25 18.19 10.70
N LEU A 5 28.72 19.21 10.03
CA LEU A 5 27.53 19.99 10.46
C LEU A 5 26.23 19.52 9.78
N LEU A 6 26.28 18.44 8.99
CA LEU A 6 25.11 17.83 8.33
C LEU A 6 24.54 16.72 9.20
N ARG A 7 23.21 16.59 9.22
CA ARG A 7 22.49 15.44 9.80
C ARG A 7 21.36 15.03 8.88
N ASN A 8 21.43 13.81 8.35
CA ASN A 8 20.35 13.22 7.56
C ASN A 8 19.63 12.20 8.42
N PHE A 9 18.35 12.39 8.61
CA PHE A 9 17.54 11.52 9.46
C PHE A 9 16.14 11.32 8.92
N ALA A 10 15.56 10.17 9.27
CA ALA A 10 14.18 9.85 9.00
C ALA A 10 13.35 9.83 10.30
N ILE A 11 12.04 9.93 10.18
CA ILE A 11 11.13 9.68 11.30
C ILE A 11 10.36 8.41 10.99
N ILE A 12 10.51 7.39 11.84
CA ILE A 12 9.81 6.12 11.79
C ILE A 12 8.81 6.03 12.95
N ALA A 13 7.59 5.66 12.64
CA ALA A 13 6.50 5.59 13.61
C ALA A 13 5.40 4.65 13.11
N HIS A 14 4.59 4.16 14.03
CA HIS A 14 3.29 3.58 13.68
C HIS A 14 2.31 4.68 13.25
N ILE A 15 1.24 4.29 12.55
CA ILE A 15 0.12 5.18 12.20
C ILE A 15 -0.42 5.79 13.50
N ASP A 16 -0.77 7.08 13.46
CA ASP A 16 -1.30 7.84 14.59
C ASP A 16 -0.36 8.04 15.80
N HIS A 17 0.90 7.61 15.77
CA HIS A 17 1.87 7.92 16.83
C HIS A 17 2.35 9.38 16.82
N GLY A 18 1.93 10.17 15.82
CA GLY A 18 2.17 11.61 15.74
C GLY A 18 3.43 12.00 14.95
N LYS A 19 3.84 11.18 13.98
CA LYS A 19 4.95 11.43 13.07
C LYS A 19 4.83 12.81 12.38
N SER A 20 3.75 13.03 11.61
CA SER A 20 3.55 14.29 10.86
C SER A 20 3.43 15.50 11.78
N THR A 21 2.83 15.35 12.97
CA THR A 21 2.77 16.43 13.96
C THR A 21 4.15 16.78 14.51
N LEU A 22 5.02 15.78 14.74
CA LEU A 22 6.40 16.03 15.15
C LEU A 22 7.19 16.71 14.04
N SER A 23 7.06 16.25 12.79
CA SER A 23 7.67 16.88 11.61
C SER A 23 7.28 18.36 11.50
N ASP A 24 6.00 18.70 11.68
CA ASP A 24 5.52 20.07 11.68
C ASP A 24 6.20 20.94 12.77
N ARG A 25 6.35 20.38 13.99
CA ARG A 25 7.03 21.09 15.09
C ARG A 25 8.52 21.30 14.84
N LEU A 26 9.20 20.34 14.23
CA LEU A 26 10.60 20.50 13.85
C LEU A 26 10.76 21.63 12.81
N LEU A 27 9.86 21.70 11.81
CA LEU A 27 9.83 22.77 10.80
C LEU A 27 9.54 24.15 11.41
N GLU A 28 8.61 24.22 12.36
CA GLU A 28 8.26 25.46 13.08
C GLU A 28 9.44 25.97 13.91
N MET A 29 10.04 25.10 14.74
CA MET A 29 11.14 25.47 15.64
C MET A 29 12.44 25.84 14.91
N THR A 30 12.67 25.28 13.75
CA THR A 30 13.83 25.65 12.89
C THR A 30 13.55 26.88 12.02
N GLY A 31 12.33 27.46 12.11
CA GLY A 31 11.96 28.62 11.31
C GLY A 31 11.89 28.35 9.80
N SER A 32 11.80 27.08 9.40
CA SER A 32 11.68 26.67 7.99
C SER A 32 10.35 27.08 7.38
N LEU A 33 9.34 27.31 8.23
CA LEU A 33 8.02 27.84 7.87
C LEU A 33 7.64 28.98 8.80
N THR A 34 7.02 29.99 8.23
CA THR A 34 6.43 31.09 9.02
C THR A 34 5.11 30.66 9.66
N ALA A 35 4.72 31.26 10.76
CA ALA A 35 3.45 30.97 11.43
C ALA A 35 2.20 31.10 10.51
N ARG A 36 2.30 31.88 9.42
CA ARG A 36 1.23 32.05 8.42
C ARG A 36 1.21 30.93 7.37
N GLU A 37 2.32 30.29 7.16
CA GLU A 37 2.47 29.17 6.20
C GLU A 37 2.24 27.81 6.87
N MET A 38 2.25 27.77 8.20
CA MET A 38 1.95 26.57 8.97
C MET A 38 0.49 26.16 8.76
N GLN A 39 0.32 25.00 8.16
CA GLN A 39 -0.92 24.24 8.12
C GLN A 39 -0.66 22.93 8.85
N ALA A 40 -1.69 22.27 9.33
CA ALA A 40 -1.52 20.93 9.89
C ALA A 40 -1.04 19.97 8.79
N GLN A 41 -0.05 19.14 9.14
CA GLN A 41 0.53 18.14 8.24
C GLN A 41 1.08 18.76 6.93
N VAL A 42 1.97 19.74 7.08
CA VAL A 42 2.53 20.51 5.94
C VAL A 42 3.26 19.62 4.94
N LEU A 43 3.89 18.54 5.39
CA LEU A 43 4.60 17.59 4.53
C LEU A 43 3.66 16.64 3.82
N ASP A 44 2.47 16.37 4.35
CA ASP A 44 1.44 15.57 3.70
C ASP A 44 0.78 16.43 2.59
N ALA A 45 1.38 16.38 1.39
CA ALA A 45 1.04 17.28 0.28
C ALA A 45 -0.29 16.92 -0.40
N MET A 46 -0.72 15.66 -0.32
CA MET A 46 -1.97 15.19 -0.91
C MET A 46 -3.14 15.39 0.06
N ASP A 47 -4.30 15.78 -0.47
CA ASP A 47 -5.52 15.85 0.34
C ASP A 47 -5.87 14.48 0.95
N LEU A 48 -5.59 13.42 0.23
CA LEU A 48 -5.80 12.04 0.66
C LEU A 48 -4.93 11.64 1.87
N GLU A 49 -3.67 12.11 1.94
CA GLU A 49 -2.79 11.92 3.08
C GLU A 49 -3.38 12.54 4.34
N ARG A 50 -3.86 13.79 4.22
CA ARG A 50 -4.47 14.54 5.34
C ARG A 50 -5.79 13.94 5.79
N GLU A 51 -6.65 13.52 4.86
CA GLU A 51 -7.94 12.89 5.18
C GLU A 51 -7.78 11.54 5.89
N ARG A 52 -6.82 10.73 5.43
CA ARG A 52 -6.55 9.40 5.99
C ARG A 52 -5.58 9.42 7.17
N GLY A 53 -4.92 10.55 7.44
CA GLY A 53 -3.92 10.68 8.50
C GLY A 53 -2.67 9.84 8.29
N ILE A 54 -2.32 9.52 7.04
CA ILE A 54 -1.17 8.69 6.68
C ILE A 54 -0.30 9.40 5.66
N THR A 55 1.02 9.30 5.81
CA THR A 55 1.96 9.70 4.76
C THR A 55 2.02 8.59 3.71
N ILE A 56 1.75 8.94 2.46
CA ILE A 56 1.79 8.01 1.32
C ILE A 56 3.15 8.10 0.64
N LYS A 57 3.65 9.31 0.43
CA LYS A 57 4.91 9.58 -0.28
C LYS A 57 5.97 10.17 0.65
N ALA A 58 7.20 9.70 0.52
CA ALA A 58 8.32 10.28 1.26
C ALA A 58 8.62 11.71 0.81
N HIS A 59 8.88 12.59 1.76
CA HIS A 59 9.28 13.97 1.52
C HIS A 59 10.63 14.28 2.16
N ALA A 60 11.51 14.94 1.43
CA ALA A 60 12.78 15.40 1.94
C ALA A 60 12.76 16.91 2.19
N VAL A 61 13.16 17.36 3.36
CA VAL A 61 13.18 18.79 3.72
C VAL A 61 14.49 19.16 4.39
N ARG A 62 15.10 20.25 3.92
CA ARG A 62 16.27 20.86 4.54
C ARG A 62 15.83 21.91 5.56
N MET A 63 16.37 21.84 6.76
CA MET A 63 16.18 22.79 7.86
C MET A 63 17.53 23.30 8.34
N MET A 64 17.56 24.55 8.84
CA MET A 64 18.75 25.13 9.49
C MET A 64 18.45 25.31 10.98
N TYR A 65 19.24 24.70 11.83
CA TYR A 65 19.04 24.75 13.27
C TYR A 65 20.29 25.31 13.97
N GLN A 66 20.08 26.39 14.75
CA GLN A 66 21.11 26.93 15.62
C GLN A 66 21.03 26.22 16.98
N ALA A 67 21.96 25.32 17.21
CA ALA A 67 22.02 24.53 18.43
C ALA A 67 22.46 25.36 19.66
N LYS A 68 22.22 24.83 20.85
CA LYS A 68 22.61 25.46 22.14
C LYS A 68 24.10 25.74 22.25
N ASN A 69 24.93 25.03 21.50
CA ASN A 69 26.37 25.29 21.42
C ASN A 69 26.74 26.50 20.54
N GLY A 70 25.77 27.22 19.99
CA GLY A 70 25.95 28.38 19.12
C GLY A 70 26.29 28.06 17.66
N ILE A 71 26.43 26.77 17.30
CA ILE A 71 26.76 26.35 15.94
C ILE A 71 25.47 26.11 15.17
N THR A 72 25.45 26.51 13.89
CA THR A 72 24.31 26.23 13.00
C THR A 72 24.55 24.93 12.23
N TYR A 73 23.63 23.98 12.39
CA TYR A 73 23.61 22.70 11.71
C TYR A 73 22.59 22.70 10.58
N GLN A 74 22.88 21.94 9.53
CA GLN A 74 21.95 21.63 8.46
C GLN A 74 21.34 20.25 8.74
N LEU A 75 20.03 20.24 8.94
CA LEU A 75 19.22 19.05 9.19
C LEU A 75 18.44 18.69 7.93
N ASN A 76 18.61 17.51 7.41
CA ASN A 76 17.83 17.01 6.29
C ASN A 76 16.87 15.92 6.84
N LEU A 77 15.60 16.27 6.97
CA LEU A 77 14.54 15.34 7.33
C LEU A 77 14.06 14.63 6.08
N ILE A 78 14.01 13.30 6.13
CA ILE A 78 13.32 12.48 5.13
C ILE A 78 12.11 11.86 5.81
N ASP A 79 10.93 12.43 5.56
CA ASP A 79 9.67 11.93 6.11
C ASP A 79 9.26 10.64 5.41
N THR A 80 8.90 9.60 6.17
CA THR A 80 8.66 8.25 5.65
C THR A 80 7.22 7.83 5.85
N PRO A 81 6.62 7.03 4.93
CA PRO A 81 5.34 6.39 5.21
C PRO A 81 5.39 5.50 6.46
N GLY A 82 4.25 5.34 7.13
CA GLY A 82 4.14 4.48 8.32
C GLY A 82 3.52 3.11 8.06
N HIS A 83 2.90 2.90 6.90
CA HIS A 83 2.11 1.69 6.60
C HIS A 83 2.94 0.59 5.93
N VAL A 84 2.60 -0.69 6.22
CA VAL A 84 3.29 -1.88 5.69
C VAL A 84 3.37 -1.91 4.16
N ASP A 85 2.32 -1.51 3.45
CA ASP A 85 2.29 -1.48 1.98
C ASP A 85 3.39 -0.58 1.39
N PHE A 86 3.88 0.41 2.17
CA PHE A 86 4.93 1.35 1.76
C PHE A 86 6.29 1.05 2.39
N SER A 87 6.50 -0.14 2.93
CA SER A 87 7.77 -0.55 3.56
C SER A 87 8.98 -0.36 2.64
N TYR A 88 8.77 -0.49 1.34
CA TYR A 88 9.80 -0.22 0.34
C TYR A 88 10.22 1.26 0.29
N GLU A 89 9.28 2.20 0.38
CA GLU A 89 9.60 3.64 0.45
C GLU A 89 10.32 3.98 1.75
N VAL A 90 9.94 3.33 2.85
CA VAL A 90 10.68 3.43 4.13
C VAL A 90 12.12 2.98 3.95
N SER A 91 12.35 1.82 3.36
CA SER A 91 13.70 1.28 3.13
C SER A 91 14.58 2.22 2.29
N ARG A 92 14.03 2.82 1.23
CA ARG A 92 14.77 3.81 0.39
C ARG A 92 15.11 5.08 1.16
N SER A 93 14.17 5.58 1.92
CA SER A 93 14.34 6.78 2.73
C SER A 93 15.42 6.57 3.80
N LEU A 94 15.36 5.42 4.49
CA LEU A 94 16.37 5.05 5.50
C LEU A 94 17.78 4.92 4.89
N ALA A 95 17.91 4.35 3.69
CA ALA A 95 19.21 4.26 3.00
C ALA A 95 19.83 5.63 2.66
N SER A 96 19.03 6.69 2.72
CA SER A 96 19.48 8.07 2.50
C SER A 96 19.79 8.82 3.80
N CYS A 97 19.79 8.14 4.96
CA CYS A 97 19.98 8.70 6.28
C CYS A 97 21.15 8.05 7.03
N GLU A 98 21.67 8.75 8.02
CA GLU A 98 22.60 8.24 9.03
C GLU A 98 21.89 7.88 10.33
N GLY A 99 20.67 8.37 10.54
CA GLY A 99 19.91 8.07 11.74
C GLY A 99 18.40 8.13 11.55
N ALA A 100 17.69 7.69 12.57
CA ALA A 100 16.23 7.72 12.60
C ALA A 100 15.70 8.10 13.99
N LEU A 101 14.61 8.86 14.00
CA LEU A 101 13.79 9.07 15.20
C LEU A 101 12.73 7.97 15.27
N LEU A 102 12.75 7.15 16.30
CA LEU A 102 11.74 6.14 16.57
C LEU A 102 10.66 6.73 17.47
N VAL A 103 9.54 7.13 16.87
CA VAL A 103 8.45 7.79 17.61
C VAL A 103 7.43 6.76 18.09
N VAL A 104 7.24 6.71 19.42
CA VAL A 104 6.33 5.78 20.08
C VAL A 104 5.32 6.58 20.90
N ASP A 105 4.03 6.25 20.79
CA ASP A 105 2.96 6.84 21.60
C ASP A 105 3.05 6.34 23.04
N ALA A 106 3.15 7.26 24.01
CA ALA A 106 3.25 6.95 25.43
C ALA A 106 2.02 6.21 26.01
N SER A 107 0.90 6.23 25.32
CA SER A 107 -0.35 5.56 25.75
C SER A 107 -0.55 4.19 25.10
N GLN A 108 -0.08 4.00 23.86
CA GLN A 108 -0.23 2.77 23.09
C GLN A 108 1.01 1.86 23.19
N GLY A 109 2.20 2.45 23.29
CA GLY A 109 3.48 1.74 23.31
C GLY A 109 3.90 1.24 21.94
N VAL A 110 4.77 0.22 21.89
CA VAL A 110 5.35 -0.32 20.65
C VAL A 110 4.30 -1.12 19.87
N GLU A 111 4.21 -0.91 18.57
CA GLU A 111 3.29 -1.60 17.65
C GLU A 111 4.09 -2.39 16.58
N ALA A 112 3.45 -3.31 15.82
CA ALA A 112 4.15 -4.19 14.87
C ALA A 112 4.93 -3.42 13.79
N GLN A 113 4.35 -2.36 13.23
CA GLN A 113 5.01 -1.50 12.26
C GLN A 113 6.19 -0.73 12.86
N THR A 114 6.10 -0.35 14.15
CA THR A 114 7.22 0.25 14.88
C THR A 114 8.41 -0.69 14.92
N LEU A 115 8.17 -1.97 15.23
CA LEU A 115 9.19 -3.02 15.26
C LEU A 115 9.80 -3.25 13.87
N ALA A 116 8.97 -3.44 12.86
CA ALA A 116 9.43 -3.69 11.50
C ALA A 116 10.32 -2.55 10.97
N ASN A 117 9.88 -1.30 11.15
CA ASN A 117 10.65 -0.12 10.73
C ASN A 117 11.93 0.07 11.55
N ALA A 118 11.90 -0.22 12.86
CA ALA A 118 13.10 -0.19 13.71
C ALA A 118 14.12 -1.24 13.25
N PHE A 119 13.71 -2.46 12.94
CA PHE A 119 14.60 -3.49 12.40
C PHE A 119 15.16 -3.13 11.02
N LEU A 120 14.39 -2.49 10.15
CA LEU A 120 14.92 -1.97 8.88
C LEU A 120 16.01 -0.93 9.12
N ALA A 121 15.83 -0.02 10.07
CA ALA A 121 16.83 0.99 10.43
C ALA A 121 18.09 0.36 11.06
N ILE A 122 17.93 -0.60 12.00
CA ILE A 122 19.04 -1.33 12.64
C ILE A 122 19.85 -2.10 11.59
N ASN A 123 19.18 -2.84 10.72
CA ASN A 123 19.84 -3.60 9.65
C ASN A 123 20.52 -2.68 8.62
N GLY A 124 20.02 -1.47 8.45
CA GLY A 124 20.66 -0.40 7.66
C GLY A 124 21.85 0.26 8.35
N GLY A 125 22.13 -0.09 9.62
CA GLY A 125 23.23 0.48 10.39
C GLY A 125 23.01 1.94 10.83
N LEU A 126 21.74 2.37 10.94
CA LEU A 126 21.38 3.72 11.35
C LEU A 126 21.44 3.85 12.88
N GLU A 127 21.84 5.03 13.34
CA GLU A 127 21.68 5.42 14.75
C GLU A 127 20.22 5.74 15.04
N ILE A 128 19.65 5.16 16.10
CA ILE A 128 18.22 5.34 16.41
C ILE A 128 18.07 6.12 17.71
N ILE A 129 17.28 7.20 17.66
CA ILE A 129 16.92 8.00 18.83
C ILE A 129 15.46 7.69 19.18
N PRO A 130 15.18 7.02 20.31
CA PRO A 130 13.81 6.81 20.78
C PRO A 130 13.18 8.12 21.24
N VAL A 131 11.95 8.39 20.78
CA VAL A 131 11.14 9.57 21.12
C VAL A 131 9.78 9.08 21.61
N ILE A 132 9.42 9.40 22.86
CA ILE A 132 8.14 9.00 23.47
C ILE A 132 7.18 10.17 23.35
N ASN A 133 6.21 10.06 22.46
CA ASN A 133 5.28 11.13 22.12
C ASN A 133 3.95 11.03 22.88
N LYS A 134 3.18 12.12 22.83
CA LYS A 134 1.86 12.26 23.44
C LYS A 134 1.87 12.18 24.97
N ILE A 135 2.93 12.68 25.61
CA ILE A 135 3.04 12.74 27.07
C ILE A 135 2.00 13.66 27.72
N ASP A 136 1.28 14.46 26.93
CA ASP A 136 0.16 15.31 27.36
C ASP A 136 -1.14 14.51 27.63
N LEU A 137 -1.21 13.23 27.23
CA LEU A 137 -2.38 12.40 27.45
C LEU A 137 -2.42 11.88 28.89
N PRO A 138 -3.61 11.81 29.54
CA PRO A 138 -3.75 11.28 30.88
C PRO A 138 -3.36 9.79 31.01
N SER A 139 -3.40 9.05 29.90
CA SER A 139 -3.03 7.62 29.82
C SER A 139 -1.55 7.40 29.48
N ALA A 140 -0.75 8.47 29.36
CA ALA A 140 0.65 8.35 29.03
C ALA A 140 1.45 7.70 30.17
N ASP A 141 2.26 6.69 29.83
CA ASP A 141 3.17 6.02 30.76
C ASP A 141 4.56 5.90 30.11
N ILE A 142 5.43 6.85 30.46
CA ILE A 142 6.78 6.96 29.89
C ILE A 142 7.62 5.74 30.27
N THR A 143 7.62 5.35 31.55
CA THR A 143 8.47 4.25 32.07
C THR A 143 8.10 2.93 31.40
N ARG A 144 6.80 2.62 31.34
CA ARG A 144 6.30 1.43 30.66
C ARG A 144 6.66 1.42 29.17
N THR A 145 6.63 2.59 28.52
CA THR A 145 6.96 2.70 27.10
C THR A 145 8.46 2.52 26.86
N GLN A 146 9.32 3.03 27.75
CA GLN A 146 10.77 2.77 27.72
C GLN A 146 11.05 1.27 27.82
N GLU A 147 10.51 0.62 28.83
CA GLU A 147 10.65 -0.84 29.02
C GLU A 147 10.16 -1.62 27.79
N ALA A 148 9.05 -1.19 27.18
CA ALA A 148 8.53 -1.85 25.99
C ALA A 148 9.46 -1.68 24.77
N ILE A 149 10.10 -0.53 24.58
CA ILE A 149 11.09 -0.31 23.54
C ILE A 149 12.31 -1.21 23.77
N GLU A 150 12.84 -1.27 25.00
CA GLU A 150 13.99 -2.10 25.32
C GLU A 150 13.71 -3.58 25.10
N GLN A 151 12.57 -4.07 25.57
CA GLN A 151 12.19 -5.48 25.44
C GLN A 151 11.87 -5.89 24.02
N ALA A 152 11.13 -5.05 23.27
CA ALA A 152 10.64 -5.39 21.94
C ALA A 152 11.66 -5.14 20.83
N VAL A 153 12.39 -4.03 20.90
CA VAL A 153 13.33 -3.60 19.84
C VAL A 153 14.78 -3.95 20.19
N GLY A 154 15.08 -4.07 21.48
CA GLY A 154 16.44 -4.29 21.95
C GLY A 154 17.32 -3.03 21.95
N LEU A 155 16.71 -1.85 21.90
CA LEU A 155 17.38 -0.54 21.98
C LEU A 155 17.39 -0.05 23.42
N ASP A 156 18.50 0.54 23.86
CA ASP A 156 18.54 1.27 25.14
C ASP A 156 17.61 2.49 25.04
N ALA A 157 16.56 2.48 25.83
CA ALA A 157 15.56 3.56 25.88
C ALA A 157 15.68 4.40 27.17
N THR A 158 16.72 4.21 27.97
CA THR A 158 16.97 4.98 29.20
C THR A 158 17.01 6.49 28.91
N ASP A 159 17.61 6.86 27.80
CA ASP A 159 17.75 8.24 27.31
C ASP A 159 16.68 8.61 26.24
N ALA A 160 15.55 7.89 26.20
CA ALA A 160 14.44 8.24 25.31
C ALA A 160 13.87 9.63 25.65
N ILE A 161 13.53 10.40 24.63
CA ILE A 161 13.13 11.80 24.80
C ILE A 161 11.61 11.88 24.91
N PRO A 162 11.06 12.29 26.07
CA PRO A 162 9.62 12.47 26.24
C PRO A 162 9.17 13.80 25.60
N VAL A 163 8.17 13.72 24.70
CA VAL A 163 7.66 14.89 23.96
C VAL A 163 6.13 14.91 23.90
N SER A 164 5.60 16.10 23.75
CA SER A 164 4.27 16.30 23.18
C SER A 164 4.40 17.12 21.90
N ALA A 165 4.34 16.45 20.75
CA ALA A 165 4.34 17.14 19.46
C ALA A 165 3.16 18.12 19.34
N LYS A 166 2.03 17.82 20.00
CA LYS A 166 0.84 18.68 20.03
C LYS A 166 1.12 20.01 20.73
N THR A 167 1.78 19.99 21.88
CA THR A 167 2.04 21.21 22.70
C THR A 167 3.40 21.83 22.42
N GLY A 168 4.31 21.13 21.77
CA GLY A 168 5.71 21.53 21.52
C GLY A 168 6.68 21.19 22.67
N GLN A 169 6.20 20.58 23.76
CA GLN A 169 7.02 20.21 24.91
C GLN A 169 8.07 19.15 24.50
N GLY A 170 9.34 19.36 24.88
CA GLY A 170 10.44 18.41 24.65
C GLY A 170 10.97 18.39 23.21
N VAL A 171 10.38 19.13 22.26
CA VAL A 171 10.78 19.09 20.83
C VAL A 171 12.16 19.71 20.62
N GLU A 172 12.55 20.73 21.40
CA GLU A 172 13.91 21.29 21.37
C GLU A 172 14.96 20.23 21.77
N ASP A 173 14.67 19.39 22.74
CA ASP A 173 15.57 18.33 23.18
C ASP A 173 15.75 17.26 22.08
N VAL A 174 14.73 17.04 21.25
CA VAL A 174 14.87 16.19 20.05
C VAL A 174 15.84 16.80 19.05
N LEU A 175 15.75 18.12 18.78
CA LEU A 175 16.69 18.82 17.88
C LEU A 175 18.13 18.76 18.40
N GLU A 176 18.33 18.96 19.69
CA GLU A 176 19.65 18.82 20.32
C GLU A 176 20.19 17.38 20.25
N ALA A 177 19.30 16.38 20.46
CA ALA A 177 19.69 14.99 20.34
C ALA A 177 20.09 14.62 18.89
N ILE A 178 19.38 15.12 17.88
CA ILE A 178 19.73 14.95 16.47
C ILE A 178 21.16 15.47 16.23
N VAL A 179 21.47 16.68 16.72
CA VAL A 179 22.78 17.30 16.54
C VAL A 179 23.90 16.50 17.23
N HIS A 180 23.67 16.02 18.45
CA HIS A 180 24.71 15.43 19.29
C HIS A 180 24.85 13.92 19.17
N ARG A 181 23.76 13.20 18.90
CA ARG A 181 23.77 11.72 18.84
C ARG A 181 23.91 11.18 17.43
N LEU A 182 23.31 11.83 16.41
CA LEU A 182 23.43 11.32 15.06
C LEU A 182 24.80 11.62 14.47
N PRO A 183 25.42 10.63 13.79
CA PRO A 183 26.69 10.87 13.11
C PRO A 183 26.52 11.76 11.87
N PRO A 184 27.55 12.49 11.48
CA PRO A 184 27.55 13.19 10.20
C PRO A 184 27.65 12.18 9.03
N PRO A 185 27.20 12.56 7.81
CA PRO A 185 27.33 11.71 6.64
C PRO A 185 28.80 11.44 6.30
N LYS A 186 29.08 10.20 5.90
CA LYS A 186 30.40 9.79 5.45
C LYS A 186 30.47 10.00 3.94
N GLY A 187 31.48 10.72 3.46
CA GLY A 187 31.71 10.91 2.02
C GLY A 187 32.95 11.75 1.75
N ASP A 188 33.57 11.50 0.61
CA ASP A 188 34.75 12.29 0.17
C ASP A 188 34.27 13.27 -0.92
N ILE A 189 34.40 14.56 -0.63
CA ILE A 189 34.02 15.65 -1.53
C ILE A 189 34.92 15.75 -2.76
N ASN A 190 36.14 15.17 -2.69
CA ASN A 190 37.11 15.19 -3.78
C ASN A 190 37.09 13.92 -4.64
N ALA A 191 36.31 12.91 -4.26
CA ALA A 191 36.13 11.71 -5.05
C ALA A 191 35.23 11.99 -6.29
N PRO A 192 35.21 11.11 -7.30
CA PRO A 192 34.27 11.18 -8.38
C PRO A 192 32.80 11.23 -7.88
N LEU A 193 31.94 11.95 -8.59
CA LEU A 193 30.54 12.06 -8.22
C LEU A 193 29.85 10.69 -8.16
N GLN A 194 29.26 10.39 -7.02
CA GLN A 194 28.29 9.31 -6.84
C GLN A 194 27.10 9.84 -6.07
N ALA A 195 25.94 9.91 -6.72
CA ALA A 195 24.70 10.29 -6.09
C ALA A 195 23.66 9.19 -6.26
N LEU A 196 22.99 8.82 -5.17
CA LEU A 196 21.95 7.80 -5.12
C LEU A 196 20.59 8.43 -5.39
N ILE A 197 19.87 7.95 -6.40
CA ILE A 197 18.48 8.33 -6.65
C ILE A 197 17.60 7.56 -5.66
N PHE A 198 16.84 8.26 -4.81
CA PHE A 198 15.93 7.61 -3.88
C PHE A 198 14.44 7.90 -4.16
N ASP A 199 14.13 8.96 -4.95
CA ASP A 199 12.79 9.22 -5.46
C ASP A 199 12.81 10.01 -6.77
N SER A 200 11.73 9.97 -7.54
CA SER A 200 11.52 10.80 -8.72
C SER A 200 10.03 10.98 -9.01
N TRP A 201 9.66 12.14 -9.58
CA TRP A 201 8.29 12.40 -10.01
C TRP A 201 8.27 13.32 -11.24
N PHE A 202 7.12 13.37 -11.88
CA PHE A 202 6.88 14.28 -12.99
C PHE A 202 6.19 15.56 -12.52
N ASP A 203 6.79 16.70 -12.81
CA ASP A 203 6.21 18.03 -12.62
C ASP A 203 5.81 18.60 -13.99
N PRO A 204 4.55 19.07 -14.19
CA PRO A 204 4.09 19.57 -15.50
C PRO A 204 4.91 20.75 -16.03
N TYR A 205 5.55 21.52 -15.16
CA TYR A 205 6.32 22.72 -15.52
C TYR A 205 7.83 22.48 -15.61
N ARG A 206 8.35 21.53 -14.82
CA ARG A 206 9.80 21.27 -14.68
C ARG A 206 10.24 19.97 -15.34
N GLY A 207 9.30 19.14 -15.80
CA GLY A 207 9.58 17.81 -16.29
C GLY A 207 9.88 16.83 -15.15
N VAL A 208 10.78 15.88 -15.40
CA VAL A 208 11.17 14.89 -14.37
C VAL A 208 12.06 15.56 -13.33
N VAL A 209 11.60 15.53 -12.07
CA VAL A 209 12.35 15.96 -10.89
C VAL A 209 12.89 14.72 -10.20
N VAL A 210 14.18 14.69 -9.93
CA VAL A 210 14.88 13.56 -9.31
C VAL A 210 15.41 13.97 -7.95
N LEU A 211 15.03 13.25 -6.89
CA LEU A 211 15.62 13.38 -5.58
C LEU A 211 16.86 12.48 -5.48
N ALA A 212 17.96 13.08 -5.07
CA ALA A 212 19.21 12.37 -4.93
C ALA A 212 19.94 12.78 -3.65
N ARG A 213 20.65 11.80 -3.09
CA ARG A 213 21.67 12.02 -2.07
C ARG A 213 23.05 11.92 -2.71
N VAL A 214 23.85 12.96 -2.60
CA VAL A 214 25.26 12.94 -2.99
C VAL A 214 26.03 12.16 -1.94
N VAL A 215 26.57 10.99 -2.30
CA VAL A 215 27.39 10.17 -1.39
C VAL A 215 28.85 10.61 -1.45
N HIS A 216 29.36 10.76 -2.66
CA HIS A 216 30.73 11.23 -2.93
C HIS A 216 30.73 12.32 -3.98
N GLY A 217 31.76 13.16 -3.94
CA GLY A 217 31.98 14.20 -4.95
C GLY A 217 31.07 15.41 -4.82
N ARG A 218 30.78 16.01 -5.96
CA ARG A 218 29.99 17.24 -6.10
C ARG A 218 29.09 17.17 -7.30
N MET A 219 27.85 17.64 -7.15
CA MET A 219 26.89 17.80 -8.25
C MET A 219 26.66 19.29 -8.47
N LYS A 220 26.79 19.76 -9.71
CA LYS A 220 26.68 21.19 -10.05
C LYS A 220 25.60 21.43 -11.12
N MET A 221 25.02 22.62 -11.07
CA MET A 221 24.15 23.10 -12.12
C MET A 221 24.90 23.17 -13.45
N GLY A 222 24.31 22.71 -14.54
CA GLY A 222 24.91 22.63 -15.89
C GLY A 222 25.88 21.46 -16.09
N GLN A 223 26.17 20.65 -15.05
CA GLN A 223 27.04 19.48 -15.16
C GLN A 223 26.42 18.40 -16.04
N LYS A 224 27.25 17.74 -16.83
CA LYS A 224 26.89 16.58 -17.63
C LYS A 224 27.00 15.33 -16.78
N ILE A 225 25.87 14.66 -16.57
CA ILE A 225 25.76 13.49 -15.71
C ILE A 225 25.39 12.25 -16.51
N ARG A 226 25.80 11.08 -15.98
CA ARG A 226 25.48 9.77 -16.54
C ARG A 226 24.77 8.91 -15.48
N PHE A 227 23.73 8.22 -15.88
CA PHE A 227 23.07 7.18 -15.10
C PHE A 227 23.77 5.84 -15.35
N LEU A 228 24.24 5.19 -14.26
CA LEU A 228 25.07 3.98 -14.42
C LEU A 228 24.25 2.77 -14.88
N SER A 229 22.96 2.67 -14.52
CA SER A 229 22.13 1.52 -14.87
C SER A 229 21.84 1.39 -16.38
N ASN A 230 21.70 2.52 -17.09
CA ASN A 230 21.30 2.54 -18.49
C ASN A 230 22.29 3.29 -19.41
N GLY A 231 23.34 3.88 -18.84
CA GLY A 231 24.37 4.64 -19.57
C GLY A 231 23.90 5.95 -20.19
N ARG A 232 22.67 6.38 -19.94
CA ARG A 232 22.12 7.62 -20.50
C ARG A 232 22.78 8.85 -19.88
N VAL A 233 22.94 9.86 -20.71
CA VAL A 233 23.64 11.09 -20.36
C VAL A 233 22.69 12.27 -20.49
N PHE A 234 22.71 13.15 -19.49
CA PHE A 234 21.86 14.32 -19.41
C PHE A 234 22.63 15.51 -18.85
N ASN A 235 22.17 16.74 -19.14
CA ASN A 235 22.68 17.94 -18.49
C ASN A 235 21.73 18.35 -17.36
N ILE A 236 22.28 18.75 -16.23
CA ILE A 236 21.48 19.29 -15.12
C ILE A 236 21.01 20.70 -15.48
N ASP A 237 19.70 20.86 -15.62
CA ASP A 237 19.08 22.15 -15.92
C ASP A 237 18.87 22.97 -14.65
N THR A 238 18.35 22.33 -13.60
CA THR A 238 18.14 22.95 -12.28
C THR A 238 18.66 22.02 -11.19
N LEU A 239 19.33 22.59 -10.21
CA LEU A 239 19.77 21.92 -9.00
C LEU A 239 19.20 22.68 -7.81
N GLY A 240 18.67 21.98 -6.80
CA GLY A 240 18.04 22.65 -5.67
C GLY A 240 17.83 21.77 -4.46
N VAL A 241 17.23 22.39 -3.44
CA VAL A 241 16.84 21.76 -2.18
C VAL A 241 15.40 22.11 -1.86
N LEU A 242 14.75 21.29 -1.07
CA LEU A 242 13.38 21.52 -0.58
C LEU A 242 13.43 22.09 0.85
N THR A 243 12.86 23.28 1.08
CA THR A 243 12.88 24.01 2.37
C THR A 243 11.51 24.56 2.78
N PRO A 244 10.42 23.88 2.93
CA PRO A 244 9.77 22.82 2.15
C PRO A 244 9.58 23.16 0.66
N LYS A 245 9.59 24.46 0.32
CA LYS A 245 9.51 24.90 -1.09
C LYS A 245 10.86 24.68 -1.80
N PRO A 246 10.84 24.38 -3.09
CA PRO A 246 12.06 24.20 -3.85
C PRO A 246 12.86 25.50 -3.97
N VAL A 247 14.13 25.46 -3.54
CA VAL A 247 15.08 26.58 -3.61
C VAL A 247 16.26 26.16 -4.49
N PRO A 248 16.54 26.87 -5.61
CA PRO A 248 17.69 26.60 -6.47
C PRO A 248 19.01 26.85 -5.73
N ILE A 249 19.99 26.00 -5.98
CA ILE A 249 21.36 26.15 -5.50
C ILE A 249 22.37 25.85 -6.62
N ALA A 250 23.60 26.33 -6.44
CA ALA A 250 24.62 26.12 -7.47
C ALA A 250 25.28 24.74 -7.41
N GLU A 251 25.38 24.16 -6.22
CA GLU A 251 26.15 22.92 -5.97
C GLU A 251 25.55 22.14 -4.79
N LEU A 252 25.51 20.80 -4.92
CA LEU A 252 25.35 19.83 -3.82
C LEU A 252 26.67 19.11 -3.60
N THR A 253 27.07 18.95 -2.34
CA THR A 253 28.32 18.30 -1.96
C THR A 253 28.06 16.97 -1.25
N ALA A 254 29.10 16.15 -1.08
CA ALA A 254 29.04 14.87 -0.37
C ALA A 254 28.28 14.98 0.96
N GLY A 255 27.30 14.11 1.18
CA GLY A 255 26.39 14.08 2.33
C GLY A 255 25.08 14.86 2.12
N GLU A 256 25.00 15.77 1.18
CA GLU A 256 23.79 16.59 0.98
C GLU A 256 22.70 15.86 0.22
N VAL A 257 21.45 16.19 0.58
CA VAL A 257 20.24 15.75 -0.10
C VAL A 257 19.64 16.92 -0.85
N GLY A 258 19.23 16.68 -2.09
CA GLY A 258 18.61 17.70 -2.92
C GLY A 258 17.89 17.11 -4.13
N PHE A 259 17.39 17.97 -5.00
CA PHE A 259 16.77 17.58 -6.25
C PHE A 259 17.51 18.16 -7.45
N PHE A 260 17.40 17.49 -8.57
CA PHE A 260 17.78 18.06 -9.85
C PHE A 260 16.74 17.79 -10.92
N THR A 261 16.69 18.66 -11.92
CA THR A 261 15.99 18.42 -13.17
C THR A 261 17.00 18.37 -14.31
N ALA A 262 16.70 17.57 -15.29
CA ALA A 262 17.48 17.45 -16.50
C ALA A 262 16.51 17.28 -17.68
N THR A 263 16.99 17.31 -18.92
CA THR A 263 16.15 17.14 -20.11
C THR A 263 15.62 15.69 -20.24
N ILE A 264 15.17 15.10 -19.14
CA ILE A 264 14.65 13.73 -19.06
C ILE A 264 13.18 13.76 -19.48
N LYS A 265 12.87 13.05 -20.55
CA LYS A 265 11.50 13.02 -21.10
C LYS A 265 10.64 11.91 -20.52
N ASN A 266 11.26 10.86 -20.01
CA ASN A 266 10.54 9.70 -19.47
C ASN A 266 11.06 9.36 -18.07
N VAL A 267 10.16 9.32 -17.07
CA VAL A 267 10.50 8.92 -15.70
C VAL A 267 11.08 7.51 -15.64
N ALA A 268 10.70 6.62 -16.55
CA ALA A 268 11.30 5.29 -16.64
C ALA A 268 12.82 5.30 -16.89
N ASP A 269 13.38 6.43 -17.32
CA ASP A 269 14.82 6.61 -17.48
C ASP A 269 15.55 6.89 -16.16
N THR A 270 14.79 7.26 -15.11
CA THR A 270 15.28 7.52 -13.75
C THR A 270 14.93 6.34 -12.85
N LYS A 271 15.68 5.24 -12.96
CA LYS A 271 15.45 4.10 -12.08
C LYS A 271 15.80 4.49 -10.63
N ILE A 272 14.87 4.30 -9.70
CA ILE A 272 15.13 4.52 -8.28
C ILE A 272 16.16 3.48 -7.80
N GLY A 273 17.15 3.92 -7.02
CA GLY A 273 18.32 3.12 -6.64
C GLY A 273 19.46 3.17 -7.64
N ASP A 274 19.31 3.91 -8.75
CA ASP A 274 20.42 4.13 -9.68
C ASP A 274 21.45 5.11 -9.13
N THR A 275 22.66 4.99 -9.65
CA THR A 275 23.76 5.89 -9.34
C THR A 275 23.96 6.90 -10.46
N VAL A 276 23.95 8.17 -10.07
CA VAL A 276 24.31 9.28 -10.95
C VAL A 276 25.79 9.62 -10.74
N THR A 277 26.51 9.73 -11.85
CA THR A 277 27.94 10.10 -11.86
C THR A 277 28.21 11.19 -12.86
N ASP A 278 29.42 11.79 -12.79
CA ASP A 278 29.92 12.73 -13.79
C ASP A 278 30.20 12.00 -15.12
N ASP A 279 29.83 12.57 -16.26
CA ASP A 279 30.05 11.92 -17.57
C ASP A 279 31.52 11.95 -18.00
N GLU A 280 32.27 12.99 -17.62
CA GLU A 280 33.69 13.16 -18.00
C GLU A 280 34.60 12.36 -17.07
N HIS A 281 34.25 12.28 -15.78
CA HIS A 281 34.99 11.58 -14.74
C HIS A 281 34.09 10.61 -13.99
N PRO A 282 33.62 9.53 -14.64
CA PRO A 282 32.66 8.61 -14.02
C PRO A 282 33.28 7.83 -12.86
N ALA A 283 32.44 7.59 -11.85
CA ALA A 283 32.81 6.69 -10.76
C ALA A 283 32.99 5.25 -11.29
N PRO A 284 33.93 4.48 -10.73
CA PRO A 284 34.24 3.13 -11.21
C PRO A 284 33.14 2.10 -10.91
N GLU A 285 32.34 2.33 -9.86
CA GLU A 285 31.33 1.40 -9.38
C GLU A 285 30.03 2.13 -9.06
N ALA A 286 28.90 1.42 -9.20
CA ALA A 286 27.61 1.91 -8.74
C ALA A 286 27.48 1.75 -7.23
N LEU A 287 26.73 2.64 -6.60
CA LEU A 287 26.28 2.47 -5.22
C LEU A 287 25.37 1.23 -5.11
N PRO A 288 25.29 0.58 -3.93
CA PRO A 288 24.28 -0.44 -3.70
C PRO A 288 22.90 0.13 -4.01
N GLY A 289 22.22 -0.47 -5.00
CA GLY A 289 20.86 -0.08 -5.37
C GLY A 289 19.82 -0.71 -4.45
N PHE A 290 18.55 -0.44 -4.77
CA PHE A 290 17.43 -1.06 -4.07
C PHE A 290 16.98 -2.34 -4.78
N MET A 291 16.37 -3.26 -4.03
CA MET A 291 15.71 -4.42 -4.62
C MET A 291 14.56 -3.97 -5.52
N GLU A 292 14.33 -4.70 -6.61
CA GLU A 292 13.17 -4.43 -7.47
C GLU A 292 11.88 -4.75 -6.73
N ILE A 293 10.92 -3.84 -6.84
CA ILE A 293 9.60 -4.03 -6.26
C ILE A 293 8.81 -4.96 -7.15
N MET A 294 8.24 -5.98 -6.54
CA MET A 294 7.28 -6.85 -7.20
C MET A 294 5.88 -6.56 -6.64
N PRO A 295 4.90 -6.24 -7.49
CA PRO A 295 3.53 -6.12 -7.04
C PRO A 295 3.05 -7.41 -6.37
N MET A 296 2.32 -7.27 -5.26
CA MET A 296 1.80 -8.39 -4.48
C MET A 296 0.31 -8.61 -4.72
N VAL A 297 -0.43 -7.55 -5.00
CA VAL A 297 -1.88 -7.56 -5.20
C VAL A 297 -2.21 -7.10 -6.61
N PHE A 298 -3.14 -7.79 -7.28
CA PHE A 298 -3.53 -7.50 -8.65
C PHE A 298 -5.03 -7.37 -8.75
N ALA A 299 -5.51 -6.31 -9.42
CA ALA A 299 -6.93 -6.11 -9.73
C ALA A 299 -7.11 -5.55 -11.14
N GLY A 300 -8.24 -5.83 -11.77
CA GLY A 300 -8.65 -5.18 -13.00
C GLY A 300 -9.36 -3.86 -12.70
N LEU A 301 -8.98 -2.79 -13.39
CA LEU A 301 -9.64 -1.49 -13.35
C LEU A 301 -10.35 -1.22 -14.67
N TYR A 302 -11.63 -0.91 -14.59
CA TYR A 302 -12.50 -0.63 -15.74
C TYR A 302 -13.27 0.66 -15.48
N THR A 303 -13.59 1.41 -16.53
CA THR A 303 -14.49 2.56 -16.43
C THR A 303 -15.94 2.12 -16.49
N VAL A 304 -16.80 2.80 -15.75
CA VAL A 304 -18.27 2.57 -15.82
C VAL A 304 -18.77 2.88 -17.22
N ASP A 305 -18.31 3.99 -17.83
CA ASP A 305 -18.55 4.29 -19.24
C ASP A 305 -17.39 3.75 -20.11
N SER A 306 -17.67 2.80 -20.98
CA SER A 306 -16.68 2.18 -21.86
C SER A 306 -15.98 3.19 -22.82
N HIS A 307 -16.58 4.35 -23.07
CA HIS A 307 -15.96 5.42 -23.88
C HIS A 307 -14.80 6.11 -23.18
N GLU A 308 -14.70 6.02 -21.86
CA GLU A 308 -13.66 6.64 -21.03
C GLU A 308 -12.37 5.80 -20.92
N HIS A 309 -12.30 4.62 -21.53
CA HIS A 309 -11.12 3.76 -21.50
C HIS A 309 -9.81 4.48 -21.86
N THR A 310 -9.85 5.38 -22.86
CA THR A 310 -8.66 6.16 -23.24
C THR A 310 -8.25 7.14 -22.14
N LEU A 311 -9.21 7.77 -21.47
CA LEU A 311 -8.95 8.67 -20.34
C LEU A 311 -8.36 7.90 -19.15
N LEU A 312 -8.86 6.68 -18.89
CA LEU A 312 -8.29 5.80 -17.87
C LEU A 312 -6.82 5.46 -18.19
N ARG A 313 -6.50 5.10 -19.44
CA ARG A 313 -5.11 4.85 -19.82
C ARG A 313 -4.22 6.04 -19.54
N ASP A 314 -4.66 7.25 -19.96
CA ASP A 314 -3.88 8.47 -19.78
C ASP A 314 -3.70 8.83 -18.30
N ALA A 315 -4.71 8.54 -17.46
CA ALA A 315 -4.64 8.69 -16.00
C ALA A 315 -3.62 7.72 -15.39
N LEU A 316 -3.67 6.43 -15.77
CA LEU A 316 -2.74 5.41 -15.30
C LEU A 316 -1.29 5.71 -15.71
N GLU A 317 -1.07 6.16 -16.95
CA GLU A 317 0.25 6.60 -17.42
C GLU A 317 0.80 7.74 -16.57
N LYS A 318 -0.02 8.76 -16.27
CA LYS A 318 0.37 9.89 -15.43
C LYS A 318 0.64 9.48 -13.98
N LEU A 319 -0.18 8.61 -13.41
CA LEU A 319 0.06 8.09 -12.05
C LEU A 319 1.36 7.31 -11.98
N ARG A 320 1.65 6.45 -12.97
CA ARG A 320 2.91 5.70 -13.02
C ARG A 320 4.15 6.59 -13.12
N LEU A 321 4.03 7.80 -13.66
CA LEU A 321 5.12 8.78 -13.64
C LEU A 321 5.48 9.23 -12.22
N ASN A 322 4.52 9.19 -11.30
CA ASN A 322 4.67 9.64 -9.92
C ASN A 322 4.78 8.49 -8.91
N ASP A 323 4.52 7.26 -9.36
CA ASP A 323 4.57 6.05 -8.55
C ASP A 323 5.21 4.91 -9.34
N SER A 324 6.50 4.69 -9.09
CA SER A 324 7.28 3.65 -9.77
C SER A 324 6.95 2.23 -9.32
N SER A 325 6.19 2.06 -8.25
CA SER A 325 5.76 0.77 -7.71
C SER A 325 4.48 0.24 -8.36
N PHE A 326 3.79 1.11 -9.10
CA PHE A 326 2.55 0.80 -9.77
C PHE A 326 2.80 0.24 -11.19
N PHE A 327 2.18 -0.89 -11.45
CA PHE A 327 2.25 -1.57 -12.75
C PHE A 327 0.85 -1.69 -13.35
N PHE A 328 0.74 -1.57 -14.68
CA PHE A 328 -0.50 -1.87 -15.38
C PHE A 328 -0.26 -2.39 -16.80
N GLU A 329 -1.14 -3.25 -17.28
CA GLU A 329 -1.19 -3.77 -18.64
C GLU A 329 -2.63 -3.76 -19.16
N PRO A 330 -2.85 -3.64 -20.49
CA PRO A 330 -4.20 -3.73 -21.06
C PRO A 330 -4.85 -5.08 -20.76
N GLU A 331 -6.12 -5.02 -20.39
CA GLU A 331 -6.97 -6.18 -20.14
C GLU A 331 -8.32 -6.02 -20.83
N SER A 332 -8.97 -7.13 -21.15
CA SER A 332 -10.34 -7.14 -21.65
C SER A 332 -11.18 -8.16 -20.91
N SER A 333 -12.39 -7.76 -20.55
CA SER A 333 -13.42 -8.60 -19.94
C SER A 333 -14.63 -8.70 -20.88
N VAL A 334 -15.22 -9.88 -20.98
CA VAL A 334 -16.45 -10.08 -21.75
C VAL A 334 -17.60 -9.29 -21.12
N ALA A 335 -17.59 -9.15 -19.78
CA ALA A 335 -18.64 -8.45 -19.04
C ALA A 335 -18.43 -6.93 -18.99
N LEU A 336 -17.18 -6.45 -18.82
CA LEU A 336 -16.86 -5.05 -18.56
C LEU A 336 -16.22 -4.31 -19.75
N GLY A 337 -15.84 -5.03 -20.81
CA GLY A 337 -15.16 -4.45 -21.98
C GLY A 337 -13.65 -4.27 -21.76
N PHE A 338 -13.12 -3.15 -22.26
CA PHE A 338 -11.69 -2.85 -22.18
C PHE A 338 -11.36 -2.17 -20.85
N GLY A 339 -10.24 -2.58 -20.24
CA GLY A 339 -9.73 -2.06 -18.99
C GLY A 339 -8.24 -2.32 -18.85
N PHE A 340 -7.75 -2.31 -17.62
CA PHE A 340 -6.34 -2.53 -17.32
C PHE A 340 -6.19 -3.47 -16.12
N ARG A 341 -5.31 -4.46 -16.23
CA ARG A 341 -4.82 -5.24 -15.11
C ARG A 341 -3.74 -4.46 -14.42
N CYS A 342 -3.94 -4.16 -13.14
CA CYS A 342 -3.03 -3.35 -12.35
C CYS A 342 -2.41 -4.17 -11.24
N GLY A 343 -1.14 -3.89 -10.93
CA GLY A 343 -0.39 -4.49 -9.85
C GLY A 343 -0.03 -3.45 -8.80
N PHE A 344 -0.25 -3.78 -7.53
CA PHE A 344 -0.13 -2.91 -6.37
C PHE A 344 0.76 -3.53 -5.29
N LEU A 345 1.33 -2.71 -4.42
CA LEU A 345 2.12 -3.18 -3.26
C LEU A 345 1.26 -3.90 -2.23
N GLY A 346 0.02 -3.45 -2.04
CA GLY A 346 -0.94 -4.01 -1.10
C GLY A 346 -2.33 -3.43 -1.33
N LEU A 347 -3.27 -3.69 -0.41
CA LEU A 347 -4.65 -3.21 -0.52
C LEU A 347 -4.77 -1.70 -0.37
N LEU A 348 -4.09 -1.12 0.62
CA LEU A 348 -4.15 0.32 0.84
C LEU A 348 -3.58 1.07 -0.37
N HIS A 349 -2.51 0.56 -0.98
CA HIS A 349 -1.97 1.12 -2.22
C HIS A 349 -3.00 1.05 -3.35
N MET A 350 -3.72 -0.08 -3.51
CA MET A 350 -4.79 -0.23 -4.51
C MET A 350 -5.91 0.80 -4.29
N GLU A 351 -6.39 0.96 -3.06
CA GLU A 351 -7.44 1.94 -2.71
C GLU A 351 -7.00 3.38 -3.00
N ILE A 352 -5.76 3.73 -2.66
CA ILE A 352 -5.20 5.05 -2.91
C ILE A 352 -5.15 5.34 -4.41
N ILE A 353 -4.65 4.42 -5.22
CA ILE A 353 -4.60 4.58 -6.68
C ILE A 353 -6.00 4.73 -7.26
N GLN A 354 -6.96 3.91 -6.83
CA GLN A 354 -8.36 4.01 -7.25
C GLN A 354 -8.93 5.38 -6.90
N GLU A 355 -8.83 5.81 -5.64
CA GLU A 355 -9.37 7.07 -5.17
C GLU A 355 -8.72 8.28 -5.85
N ARG A 356 -7.43 8.21 -6.16
CA ARG A 356 -6.73 9.22 -6.95
C ARG A 356 -7.27 9.32 -8.38
N ILE A 357 -7.53 8.18 -9.04
CA ILE A 357 -8.12 8.18 -10.38
C ILE A 357 -9.50 8.82 -10.35
N GLU A 358 -10.34 8.44 -9.39
CA GLU A 358 -11.68 8.97 -9.23
C GLU A 358 -11.68 10.49 -8.96
N ARG A 359 -10.81 10.98 -8.06
CA ARG A 359 -10.78 12.40 -7.66
C ARG A 359 -9.99 13.29 -8.62
N GLU A 360 -8.78 12.88 -9.04
CA GLU A 360 -7.90 13.71 -9.84
C GLU A 360 -8.30 13.76 -11.32
N TYR A 361 -8.94 12.66 -11.81
CA TYR A 361 -9.32 12.52 -13.22
C TYR A 361 -10.83 12.45 -13.45
N ASN A 362 -11.62 12.45 -12.37
CA ASN A 362 -13.09 12.41 -12.40
C ASN A 362 -13.61 11.23 -13.24
N LEU A 363 -13.06 10.03 -12.99
CA LEU A 363 -13.44 8.77 -13.65
C LEU A 363 -14.11 7.85 -12.64
N ASP A 364 -15.31 7.35 -12.96
CA ASP A 364 -15.96 6.32 -12.16
C ASP A 364 -15.43 4.93 -12.53
N LEU A 365 -14.92 4.20 -11.53
CA LEU A 365 -14.23 2.93 -11.73
C LEU A 365 -15.03 1.72 -11.26
N ILE A 366 -14.88 0.62 -11.98
CA ILE A 366 -15.23 -0.73 -11.53
C ILE A 366 -13.91 -1.47 -11.27
N THR A 367 -13.71 -1.91 -10.02
CA THR A 367 -12.55 -2.68 -9.63
C THR A 367 -12.95 -4.14 -9.46
N THR A 368 -12.21 -5.07 -10.08
CA THR A 368 -12.43 -6.51 -9.87
C THR A 368 -11.85 -6.94 -8.52
N ALA A 369 -12.23 -8.14 -8.05
CA ALA A 369 -11.65 -8.70 -6.83
C ALA A 369 -10.11 -8.68 -6.88
N PRO A 370 -9.44 -8.18 -5.84
CA PRO A 370 -8.00 -8.28 -5.74
C PRO A 370 -7.59 -9.75 -5.61
N GLY A 371 -6.52 -10.11 -6.27
CA GLY A 371 -5.93 -11.43 -6.25
C GLY A 371 -4.42 -11.35 -6.13
N VAL A 372 -3.80 -12.51 -6.04
CA VAL A 372 -2.35 -12.65 -5.94
C VAL A 372 -1.82 -13.39 -7.15
N ARG A 373 -0.50 -13.39 -7.34
CA ARG A 373 0.15 -14.12 -8.42
C ARG A 373 0.44 -15.56 -8.00
N TYR A 374 -0.11 -16.51 -8.75
CA TYR A 374 0.12 -17.95 -8.57
C TYR A 374 1.18 -18.43 -9.55
N LYS A 375 1.99 -19.40 -9.13
CA LYS A 375 2.93 -20.09 -9.98
C LYS A 375 2.38 -21.49 -10.28
N ILE A 376 2.16 -21.79 -11.55
CA ILE A 376 1.56 -23.04 -11.99
C ILE A 376 2.57 -23.82 -12.82
N THR A 377 2.91 -25.02 -12.37
CA THR A 377 3.70 -25.98 -13.14
C THR A 377 2.73 -26.83 -13.98
N MET A 378 2.93 -26.82 -15.28
CA MET A 378 2.12 -27.55 -16.23
C MET A 378 2.64 -28.98 -16.39
N THR A 379 1.80 -29.90 -16.85
CA THR A 379 2.17 -31.31 -17.10
C THR A 379 3.25 -31.51 -18.17
N ASN A 380 3.47 -30.53 -19.04
CA ASN A 380 4.57 -30.49 -20.00
C ASN A 380 5.90 -29.94 -19.42
N GLY A 381 5.92 -29.56 -18.14
CA GLY A 381 7.07 -28.99 -17.44
C GLY A 381 7.19 -27.48 -17.53
N ASP A 382 6.36 -26.79 -18.30
CA ASP A 382 6.35 -25.33 -18.35
C ASP A 382 5.86 -24.74 -17.04
N VAL A 383 6.41 -23.59 -16.67
CA VAL A 383 5.99 -22.83 -15.49
C VAL A 383 5.38 -21.52 -15.95
N VAL A 384 4.12 -21.29 -15.58
CA VAL A 384 3.38 -20.07 -15.88
C VAL A 384 2.99 -19.32 -14.61
N GLU A 385 3.06 -18.01 -14.66
CA GLU A 385 2.56 -17.13 -13.59
C GLU A 385 1.17 -16.62 -13.97
N VAL A 386 0.23 -16.74 -13.04
CA VAL A 386 -1.17 -16.36 -13.26
C VAL A 386 -1.65 -15.49 -12.11
N GLU A 387 -2.02 -14.25 -12.41
CA GLU A 387 -2.69 -13.30 -11.52
C GLU A 387 -4.15 -13.04 -11.90
N ASN A 388 -4.52 -13.42 -13.13
CA ASN A 388 -5.88 -13.21 -13.65
C ASN A 388 -6.62 -14.56 -13.74
N PRO A 389 -7.79 -14.72 -13.07
CA PRO A 389 -8.59 -15.95 -13.16
C PRO A 389 -8.97 -16.32 -14.60
N SER A 390 -9.10 -15.37 -15.52
CA SER A 390 -9.43 -15.66 -16.92
C SER A 390 -8.30 -16.40 -17.67
N ARG A 391 -7.06 -16.27 -17.21
CA ARG A 391 -5.87 -16.95 -17.75
C ARG A 391 -5.57 -18.28 -17.05
N TRP A 392 -6.48 -18.75 -16.17
CA TRP A 392 -6.29 -20.01 -15.44
C TRP A 392 -6.26 -21.20 -16.41
N PRO A 393 -5.21 -22.04 -16.40
CA PRO A 393 -5.11 -23.19 -17.30
C PRO A 393 -6.19 -24.25 -17.05
N GLU A 394 -6.45 -25.07 -18.06
CA GLU A 394 -7.32 -26.22 -17.91
C GLU A 394 -6.79 -27.18 -16.82
N PRO A 395 -7.63 -27.64 -15.88
CA PRO A 395 -7.21 -28.46 -14.73
C PRO A 395 -6.42 -29.72 -15.10
N THR A 396 -6.69 -30.29 -16.27
CA THR A 396 -6.01 -31.52 -16.79
C THR A 396 -4.54 -31.25 -17.15
N ASN A 397 -4.18 -30.02 -17.42
CA ASN A 397 -2.83 -29.62 -17.81
C ASN A 397 -1.99 -29.10 -16.64
N ILE A 398 -2.55 -29.07 -15.42
CA ILE A 398 -1.88 -28.57 -14.22
C ILE A 398 -1.27 -29.75 -13.46
N GLU A 399 0.04 -29.70 -13.20
CA GLU A 399 0.73 -30.64 -12.33
C GLU A 399 0.76 -30.12 -10.88
N ARG A 400 1.16 -28.83 -10.68
CA ARG A 400 1.32 -28.24 -9.36
C ARG A 400 0.95 -26.77 -9.37
N ILE A 401 0.32 -26.32 -8.30
CA ILE A 401 -0.02 -24.90 -8.08
C ILE A 401 0.68 -24.45 -6.81
N GLU A 402 1.33 -23.30 -6.88
CA GLU A 402 2.00 -22.65 -5.76
C GLU A 402 1.39 -21.26 -5.53
N GLU A 403 1.04 -20.96 -4.28
CA GLU A 403 0.50 -19.66 -3.85
C GLU A 403 1.53 -18.90 -3.02
N PRO A 404 1.59 -17.54 -3.12
CA PRO A 404 2.49 -16.75 -2.32
C PRO A 404 2.06 -16.75 -0.85
N VAL A 405 3.06 -16.84 0.03
CA VAL A 405 2.89 -16.80 1.49
C VAL A 405 3.69 -15.66 2.09
N ILE A 406 3.22 -15.20 3.22
CA ILE A 406 3.85 -14.14 4.00
C ILE A 406 4.20 -14.64 5.40
N ASN A 407 5.23 -14.04 5.98
CA ASN A 407 5.46 -14.04 7.42
C ASN A 407 4.70 -12.84 8.00
N ALA A 408 3.62 -13.11 8.70
CA ALA A 408 2.81 -12.11 9.37
C ALA A 408 3.24 -12.02 10.84
N MET A 409 3.56 -10.82 11.27
CA MET A 409 3.84 -10.46 12.66
C MET A 409 2.64 -9.72 13.23
N ILE A 410 1.99 -10.29 14.25
CA ILE A 410 0.83 -9.72 14.90
C ILE A 410 1.19 -9.41 16.35
N LEU A 411 1.14 -8.14 16.73
CA LEU A 411 1.34 -7.70 18.08
C LEU A 411 -0.03 -7.36 18.71
N THR A 412 -0.31 -7.92 19.88
CA THR A 412 -1.61 -7.77 20.54
C THR A 412 -1.51 -7.88 22.05
N ASN A 413 -2.57 -7.53 22.76
CA ASN A 413 -2.71 -7.82 24.18
C ASN A 413 -3.10 -9.29 24.39
N GLU A 414 -2.65 -9.88 25.50
CA GLU A 414 -2.89 -11.29 25.86
C GLU A 414 -4.38 -11.68 25.82
N GLU A 415 -5.28 -10.79 26.23
CA GLU A 415 -6.73 -11.05 26.27
C GLU A 415 -7.35 -11.34 24.88
N TYR A 416 -6.73 -10.88 23.79
CA TYR A 416 -7.23 -11.07 22.42
C TYR A 416 -6.58 -12.25 21.69
N VAL A 417 -5.55 -12.87 22.27
CA VAL A 417 -4.79 -13.95 21.64
C VAL A 417 -5.70 -15.09 21.17
N GLY A 418 -6.62 -15.55 22.02
CA GLY A 418 -7.52 -16.66 21.68
C GLY A 418 -8.38 -16.40 20.44
N GLY A 419 -8.89 -15.17 20.28
CA GLY A 419 -9.66 -14.77 19.10
C GLY A 419 -8.79 -14.69 17.85
N ILE A 420 -7.56 -14.19 17.98
CA ILE A 420 -6.62 -14.07 16.85
C ILE A 420 -6.14 -15.46 16.40
N LEU A 421 -5.84 -16.39 17.33
CA LEU A 421 -5.47 -17.76 17.00
C LEU A 421 -6.55 -18.43 16.13
N LYS A 422 -7.82 -18.27 16.50
CA LYS A 422 -8.94 -18.79 15.72
C LYS A 422 -9.03 -18.14 14.34
N LEU A 423 -8.87 -16.83 14.25
CA LEU A 423 -8.87 -16.11 12.98
C LEU A 423 -7.76 -16.60 12.05
N VAL A 424 -6.54 -16.76 12.56
CA VAL A 424 -5.38 -17.20 11.77
C VAL A 424 -5.56 -18.67 11.32
N GLU A 425 -6.13 -19.54 12.15
CA GLU A 425 -6.45 -20.93 11.79
C GLU A 425 -7.49 -20.99 10.67
N GLU A 426 -8.57 -20.19 10.73
CA GLU A 426 -9.57 -20.05 9.66
C GLU A 426 -8.94 -19.60 8.34
N LYS A 427 -7.87 -18.80 8.40
CA LYS A 427 -7.10 -18.30 7.26
C LYS A 427 -5.90 -19.19 6.88
N ARG A 428 -5.89 -20.45 7.28
CA ARG A 428 -4.87 -21.47 6.94
C ARG A 428 -3.46 -21.12 7.44
N GLY A 429 -3.35 -20.31 8.51
CA GLY A 429 -2.08 -19.87 9.06
C GLY A 429 -1.32 -21.00 9.77
N ARG A 430 0.02 -20.96 9.66
CA ARG A 430 0.94 -21.86 10.36
C ARG A 430 1.75 -21.08 11.37
N GLN A 431 1.63 -21.42 12.63
CA GLN A 431 2.38 -20.75 13.69
C GLN A 431 3.88 -21.00 13.54
N LYS A 432 4.67 -19.92 13.62
CA LYS A 432 6.13 -19.96 13.65
C LYS A 432 6.68 -19.65 15.03
N ASN A 433 6.18 -18.57 15.62
CA ASN A 433 6.63 -18.14 16.94
C ASN A 433 5.48 -17.57 17.77
N PHE A 434 5.62 -17.66 19.07
CA PHE A 434 4.73 -17.07 20.07
C PHE A 434 5.61 -16.55 21.18
N GLU A 435 5.63 -15.25 21.40
CA GLU A 435 6.55 -14.60 22.30
C GLU A 435 5.87 -13.51 23.11
N TYR A 436 6.14 -13.46 24.41
CA TYR A 436 5.73 -12.35 25.25
C TYR A 436 6.74 -11.22 25.11
N VAL A 437 6.32 -10.11 24.55
CA VAL A 437 7.13 -8.89 24.39
C VAL A 437 7.12 -8.08 25.68
N SER A 438 6.06 -8.19 26.48
CA SER A 438 5.95 -7.63 27.83
C SER A 438 4.94 -8.44 28.65
N ALA A 439 4.74 -8.07 29.91
CA ALA A 439 3.80 -8.76 30.80
C ALA A 439 2.36 -8.89 30.26
N THR A 440 1.95 -8.00 29.35
CA THR A 440 0.58 -7.95 28.80
C THR A 440 0.51 -8.01 27.29
N ARG A 441 1.65 -7.98 26.59
CA ARG A 441 1.72 -7.96 25.12
C ARG A 441 2.40 -9.18 24.55
N VAL A 442 1.79 -9.73 23.54
CA VAL A 442 2.23 -10.94 22.85
C VAL A 442 2.48 -10.64 21.39
N MET A 443 3.60 -11.13 20.88
CA MET A 443 3.93 -11.16 19.48
C MET A 443 3.70 -12.56 18.92
N LEU A 444 2.86 -12.64 17.90
CA LEU A 444 2.51 -13.85 17.17
C LEU A 444 3.13 -13.78 15.79
N THR A 445 3.93 -14.76 15.41
CA THR A 445 4.48 -14.86 14.06
C THR A 445 3.89 -16.07 13.35
N TYR A 446 3.28 -15.83 12.20
CA TYR A 446 2.61 -16.85 11.39
C TYR A 446 3.06 -16.81 9.94
N GLU A 447 3.17 -17.97 9.31
CA GLU A 447 3.10 -18.04 7.84
C GLU A 447 1.64 -18.13 7.42
N LEU A 448 1.22 -17.22 6.53
CA LEU A 448 -0.15 -17.09 6.02
C LEU A 448 -0.13 -16.98 4.50
N PRO A 449 -1.06 -17.64 3.78
CA PRO A 449 -1.23 -17.37 2.35
C PRO A 449 -1.66 -15.91 2.12
N LEU A 450 -0.97 -15.22 1.23
CA LEU A 450 -1.24 -13.80 0.97
C LEU A 450 -2.69 -13.56 0.52
N ASN A 451 -3.24 -14.46 -0.29
CA ASN A 451 -4.64 -14.34 -0.77
C ASN A 451 -5.69 -14.37 0.36
N GLU A 452 -5.38 -14.98 1.50
CA GLU A 452 -6.28 -14.99 2.66
C GLU A 452 -6.27 -13.67 3.44
N ILE A 453 -5.24 -12.86 3.27
CA ILE A 453 -5.06 -11.56 3.93
C ILE A 453 -5.69 -10.44 3.12
N VAL A 454 -5.58 -10.52 1.80
CA VAL A 454 -5.95 -9.46 0.87
C VAL A 454 -7.42 -9.05 0.94
N LEU A 455 -8.34 -9.88 1.40
CA LEU A 455 -9.77 -9.58 1.36
C LEU A 455 -10.31 -8.93 2.64
N ASP A 456 -10.20 -9.61 3.79
CA ASP A 456 -10.94 -9.21 5.00
C ASP A 456 -10.15 -9.41 6.30
N PHE A 457 -8.91 -9.88 6.22
CA PHE A 457 -8.13 -10.26 7.40
C PHE A 457 -7.87 -9.08 8.34
N TYR A 458 -7.48 -7.92 7.78
CA TYR A 458 -7.13 -6.75 8.58
C TYR A 458 -8.33 -6.23 9.39
N ASP A 459 -9.50 -6.14 8.75
CA ASP A 459 -10.73 -5.67 9.40
C ASP A 459 -11.20 -6.64 10.47
N ARG A 460 -11.13 -7.94 10.18
CA ARG A 460 -11.42 -8.98 11.17
C ARG A 460 -10.43 -8.99 12.33
N LEU A 461 -9.14 -8.77 12.05
CA LEU A 461 -8.12 -8.66 13.09
C LEU A 461 -8.42 -7.48 14.01
N LYS A 462 -8.73 -6.31 13.46
CA LYS A 462 -9.15 -5.12 14.22
C LYS A 462 -10.42 -5.37 15.02
N SER A 463 -11.42 -6.00 14.43
CA SER A 463 -12.68 -6.32 15.10
C SER A 463 -12.48 -7.27 16.29
N VAL A 464 -11.76 -8.38 16.10
CA VAL A 464 -11.51 -9.40 17.15
C VAL A 464 -10.67 -8.82 18.30
N SER A 465 -9.75 -7.92 18.00
CA SER A 465 -8.86 -7.29 18.97
C SER A 465 -9.36 -5.94 19.50
N ARG A 466 -10.56 -5.49 19.12
CA ARG A 466 -11.10 -4.15 19.42
C ARG A 466 -10.15 -3.01 19.04
N GLY A 467 -9.40 -3.18 17.97
CA GLY A 467 -8.41 -2.23 17.49
C GLY A 467 -7.02 -2.33 18.12
N TYR A 468 -6.81 -3.22 19.10
CA TYR A 468 -5.53 -3.34 19.82
C TYR A 468 -4.48 -4.22 19.12
N ALA A 469 -4.83 -4.96 18.07
CA ALA A 469 -3.85 -5.72 17.30
C ALA A 469 -3.30 -4.89 16.16
N SER A 470 -1.98 -4.94 15.99
CA SER A 470 -1.27 -4.43 14.83
C SER A 470 -0.69 -5.59 14.02
N LEU A 471 -0.61 -5.39 12.70
CA LEU A 471 -0.10 -6.36 11.73
C LEU A 471 1.01 -5.73 10.91
N ASP A 472 2.09 -6.47 10.76
CA ASP A 472 3.11 -6.26 9.74
C ASP A 472 3.39 -7.57 9.02
N TYR A 473 3.81 -7.53 7.75
CA TYR A 473 4.08 -8.75 7.01
C TYR A 473 5.14 -8.59 5.93
N GLN A 474 5.80 -9.69 5.60
CA GLN A 474 6.79 -9.76 4.51
C GLN A 474 6.59 -11.04 3.72
N LEU A 475 6.90 -11.01 2.41
CA LEU A 475 6.87 -12.22 1.59
C LEU A 475 7.84 -13.27 2.13
N ALA A 476 7.36 -14.52 2.27
CA ALA A 476 8.11 -15.64 2.84
C ALA A 476 8.38 -16.77 1.84
N GLY A 477 7.81 -16.70 0.64
CA GLY A 477 7.98 -17.71 -0.39
C GLY A 477 6.66 -18.21 -0.98
N MET A 478 6.61 -19.49 -1.36
CA MET A 478 5.47 -20.09 -2.03
C MET A 478 5.10 -21.42 -1.35
N TRP A 479 3.78 -21.67 -1.21
CA TRP A 479 3.27 -22.99 -0.78
C TRP A 479 2.58 -23.70 -1.93
N THR A 480 2.82 -25.02 -2.04
CA THR A 480 1.99 -25.87 -2.90
C THR A 480 0.61 -26.04 -2.27
N SER A 481 -0.44 -25.66 -2.99
CA SER A 481 -1.82 -25.64 -2.48
C SER A 481 -2.82 -26.05 -3.56
N PRO A 482 -3.92 -26.75 -3.19
CA PRO A 482 -4.95 -27.18 -4.14
C PRO A 482 -5.90 -26.02 -4.47
N MET A 483 -5.39 -25.02 -5.20
CA MET A 483 -6.16 -23.88 -5.65
C MET A 483 -7.09 -24.24 -6.80
N VAL A 484 -8.24 -23.61 -6.88
CA VAL A 484 -9.23 -23.79 -7.95
C VAL A 484 -9.78 -22.46 -8.41
N LYS A 485 -10.07 -22.36 -9.70
CA LYS A 485 -10.84 -21.26 -10.26
C LYS A 485 -12.31 -21.48 -9.94
N MET A 486 -12.96 -20.48 -9.37
CA MET A 486 -14.40 -20.44 -9.14
C MET A 486 -15.04 -19.37 -10.03
N ASP A 487 -15.88 -19.79 -10.94
CA ASP A 487 -16.63 -18.92 -11.84
C ASP A 487 -18.00 -18.56 -11.24
N ILE A 488 -18.42 -17.33 -11.42
CA ILE A 488 -19.76 -16.87 -11.08
C ILE A 488 -20.59 -16.80 -12.35
N LEU A 489 -21.68 -17.56 -12.36
CA LEU A 489 -22.62 -17.58 -13.47
C LEU A 489 -23.89 -16.82 -13.10
N VAL A 490 -24.29 -15.90 -13.97
CA VAL A 490 -25.54 -15.16 -13.86
C VAL A 490 -26.47 -15.59 -15.00
N SER A 491 -27.61 -16.19 -14.64
CA SER A 491 -28.55 -16.82 -15.59
C SER A 491 -27.92 -17.91 -16.48
N GLY A 492 -26.84 -18.53 -16.02
CA GLY A 492 -26.12 -19.60 -16.70
C GLY A 492 -24.94 -19.16 -17.55
N GLU A 493 -24.71 -17.86 -17.66
CA GLU A 493 -23.54 -17.29 -18.37
C GLU A 493 -22.46 -16.89 -17.38
N PRO A 494 -21.20 -17.25 -17.60
CA PRO A 494 -20.09 -16.87 -16.72
C PRO A 494 -19.81 -15.36 -16.85
N VAL A 495 -19.59 -14.73 -15.70
CA VAL A 495 -19.15 -13.34 -15.59
C VAL A 495 -17.68 -13.34 -15.17
N ASP A 496 -16.80 -13.17 -16.13
CA ASP A 496 -15.33 -13.30 -15.97
C ASP A 496 -14.76 -12.34 -14.91
N ALA A 497 -15.28 -11.12 -14.84
CA ALA A 497 -14.88 -10.12 -13.86
C ALA A 497 -15.21 -10.48 -12.40
N LEU A 498 -16.09 -11.46 -12.18
CA LEU A 498 -16.46 -12.00 -10.85
C LEU A 498 -15.80 -13.33 -10.53
N SER A 499 -15.01 -13.88 -11.46
CA SER A 499 -14.26 -15.12 -11.23
C SER A 499 -13.11 -14.88 -10.25
N ILE A 500 -12.92 -15.82 -9.31
CA ILE A 500 -11.87 -15.77 -8.29
C ILE A 500 -11.10 -17.08 -8.20
N ILE A 501 -9.87 -17.00 -7.69
CA ILE A 501 -9.06 -18.17 -7.37
C ILE A 501 -9.13 -18.39 -5.86
N VAL A 502 -9.53 -19.60 -5.45
CA VAL A 502 -9.75 -19.92 -4.04
C VAL A 502 -9.17 -21.28 -3.69
N HIS A 503 -8.86 -21.51 -2.42
CA HIS A 503 -8.51 -22.84 -1.93
C HIS A 503 -9.73 -23.77 -2.04
N ARG A 504 -9.50 -25.01 -2.49
CA ARG A 504 -10.56 -26.00 -2.77
C ARG A 504 -11.48 -26.22 -1.57
N ASP A 505 -10.93 -26.31 -0.37
CA ASP A 505 -11.69 -26.60 0.84
C ASP A 505 -12.58 -25.43 1.27
N LEU A 506 -12.18 -24.18 0.95
CA LEU A 506 -12.95 -22.96 1.26
C LEU A 506 -13.92 -22.58 0.14
N ALA A 507 -13.85 -23.24 -1.01
CA ALA A 507 -14.60 -22.83 -2.19
C ALA A 507 -16.13 -22.87 -2.00
N TYR A 508 -16.65 -23.85 -1.24
CA TYR A 508 -18.09 -23.92 -0.96
C TYR A 508 -18.59 -22.75 -0.13
N GLU A 509 -17.89 -22.47 0.97
CA GLU A 509 -18.28 -21.39 1.90
C GLU A 509 -18.17 -20.02 1.22
N ARG A 510 -17.05 -19.75 0.55
CA ARG A 510 -16.87 -18.51 -0.21
C ARG A 510 -17.87 -18.35 -1.34
N GLY A 511 -18.14 -19.44 -2.09
CA GLY A 511 -19.13 -19.42 -3.15
C GLY A 511 -20.54 -19.14 -2.62
N LYS A 512 -20.91 -19.74 -1.49
CA LYS A 512 -22.22 -19.50 -0.84
C LYS A 512 -22.37 -18.05 -0.38
N LEU A 513 -21.36 -17.50 0.31
CA LEU A 513 -21.37 -16.11 0.77
C LEU A 513 -21.48 -15.14 -0.41
N LEU A 514 -20.69 -15.35 -1.47
CA LEU A 514 -20.68 -14.48 -2.64
C LEU A 514 -22.03 -14.50 -3.38
N VAL A 515 -22.60 -15.68 -3.65
CA VAL A 515 -23.90 -15.73 -4.36
C VAL A 515 -25.05 -15.18 -3.49
N SER A 516 -24.99 -15.33 -2.15
CA SER A 516 -25.95 -14.70 -1.24
C SER A 516 -25.87 -13.18 -1.29
N LYS A 517 -24.66 -12.61 -1.22
CA LYS A 517 -24.47 -11.15 -1.30
C LYS A 517 -24.91 -10.60 -2.65
N MET A 518 -24.54 -11.27 -3.74
CA MET A 518 -25.00 -10.89 -5.08
C MET A 518 -26.52 -10.93 -5.24
N ARG A 519 -27.20 -11.89 -4.58
CA ARG A 519 -28.67 -11.93 -4.57
C ARG A 519 -29.28 -10.69 -3.93
N GLU A 520 -28.66 -10.13 -2.92
CA GLU A 520 -29.12 -8.91 -2.23
C GLU A 520 -28.92 -7.67 -3.11
N LEU A 521 -27.81 -7.59 -3.84
CA LEU A 521 -27.42 -6.44 -4.63
C LEU A 521 -28.05 -6.41 -6.03
N ILE A 522 -28.23 -7.58 -6.67
CA ILE A 522 -28.85 -7.62 -8.01
C ILE A 522 -30.34 -7.33 -7.90
N PRO A 523 -30.86 -6.26 -8.55
CA PRO A 523 -32.27 -5.89 -8.48
C PRO A 523 -33.14 -6.92 -9.15
N ARG A 524 -34.38 -7.07 -8.64
CA ARG A 524 -35.40 -7.93 -9.25
C ARG A 524 -35.71 -7.46 -10.67
N GLN A 525 -35.60 -8.37 -11.62
CA GLN A 525 -35.88 -8.13 -13.03
C GLN A 525 -37.22 -8.77 -13.46
N GLN A 526 -37.61 -8.59 -14.72
CA GLN A 526 -38.88 -9.15 -15.28
C GLN A 526 -38.88 -10.68 -15.30
N PHE A 527 -37.71 -11.32 -15.15
CA PHE A 527 -37.50 -12.75 -15.11
C PHE A 527 -36.69 -13.16 -13.88
N GLU A 528 -36.69 -14.43 -13.59
CA GLU A 528 -35.88 -15.00 -12.51
C GLU A 528 -34.39 -15.05 -12.90
N VAL A 529 -33.52 -14.51 -12.05
CA VAL A 529 -32.08 -14.51 -12.24
C VAL A 529 -31.48 -15.56 -11.32
N ALA A 530 -30.88 -16.60 -11.89
CA ALA A 530 -30.11 -17.58 -11.15
C ALA A 530 -28.66 -17.10 -11.03
N ILE A 531 -28.12 -17.06 -9.82
CA ILE A 531 -26.73 -16.75 -9.52
C ILE A 531 -26.11 -18.03 -9.01
N GLN A 532 -24.99 -18.45 -9.59
CA GLN A 532 -24.36 -19.74 -9.29
C GLN A 532 -22.85 -19.55 -9.18
N ALA A 533 -22.23 -20.18 -8.17
CA ALA A 533 -20.80 -20.35 -8.10
C ALA A 533 -20.45 -21.75 -8.60
N ALA A 534 -19.48 -21.86 -9.50
CA ALA A 534 -19.12 -23.14 -10.13
C ALA A 534 -17.59 -23.33 -10.17
N ILE A 535 -17.14 -24.57 -10.02
CA ILE A 535 -15.77 -25.01 -10.23
C ILE A 535 -15.78 -25.95 -11.45
N GLY A 536 -15.28 -25.47 -12.59
CA GLY A 536 -15.49 -26.15 -13.86
C GLY A 536 -16.97 -26.37 -14.15
N ALA A 537 -17.40 -27.62 -14.38
CA ALA A 537 -18.80 -27.95 -14.63
C ALA A 537 -19.65 -28.13 -13.34
N LYS A 538 -19.03 -28.16 -12.16
CA LYS A 538 -19.72 -28.44 -10.89
C LYS A 538 -20.20 -27.15 -10.22
N ILE A 539 -21.51 -27.00 -10.07
CA ILE A 539 -22.11 -25.91 -9.28
C ILE A 539 -21.91 -26.24 -7.79
N VAL A 540 -21.25 -25.34 -7.06
CA VAL A 540 -20.96 -25.47 -5.62
C VAL A 540 -21.95 -24.69 -4.75
N ALA A 541 -22.47 -23.56 -5.25
CA ALA A 541 -23.48 -22.78 -4.55
C ALA A 541 -24.47 -22.14 -5.55
N ARG A 542 -25.70 -21.90 -5.12
CA ARG A 542 -26.73 -21.29 -5.97
C ARG A 542 -27.71 -20.46 -5.14
N GLU A 543 -28.00 -19.27 -5.64
CA GLU A 543 -29.08 -18.40 -5.17
C GLU A 543 -29.94 -17.93 -6.34
N THR A 544 -31.11 -17.37 -6.04
CA THR A 544 -32.05 -16.96 -7.08
C THR A 544 -32.71 -15.64 -6.71
N VAL A 545 -32.59 -14.65 -7.59
CA VAL A 545 -33.38 -13.41 -7.50
C VAL A 545 -34.73 -13.60 -8.15
N ALA A 546 -35.79 -13.49 -7.36
CA ALA A 546 -37.14 -13.71 -7.83
C ALA A 546 -37.57 -12.62 -8.83
N ALA A 547 -38.25 -13.00 -9.90
CA ALA A 547 -38.80 -12.07 -10.88
C ALA A 547 -39.82 -11.08 -10.26
N LEU A 548 -39.85 -9.86 -10.80
CA LEU A 548 -40.93 -8.91 -10.52
C LEU A 548 -42.28 -9.55 -10.82
N ARG A 549 -43.19 -9.58 -9.85
CA ARG A 549 -44.53 -10.14 -10.01
C ARG A 549 -45.52 -9.01 -10.21
N LYS A 550 -46.08 -8.92 -11.43
CA LYS A 550 -47.31 -8.19 -11.64
C LYS A 550 -48.45 -9.10 -11.16
N ASN A 551 -49.32 -8.60 -10.29
CA ASN A 551 -50.49 -9.37 -9.85
C ASN A 551 -51.52 -9.45 -10.99
N VAL A 552 -51.33 -10.43 -11.88
CA VAL A 552 -52.22 -10.63 -13.06
C VAL A 552 -53.62 -11.14 -12.67
N ILE A 553 -53.79 -11.58 -11.42
CA ILE A 553 -55.05 -12.09 -10.87
C ILE A 553 -55.84 -11.04 -10.07
N ALA A 554 -55.25 -9.85 -9.81
CA ALA A 554 -55.91 -8.80 -9.01
C ALA A 554 -57.27 -8.34 -9.58
N LYS A 555 -57.48 -8.48 -10.90
CA LYS A 555 -58.72 -8.13 -11.58
C LYS A 555 -59.66 -9.34 -11.80
N CYS A 556 -59.31 -10.52 -11.27
CA CYS A 556 -60.17 -11.71 -11.39
C CYS A 556 -61.10 -11.77 -10.19
N TYR A 557 -62.24 -11.09 -10.29
CA TYR A 557 -63.36 -11.22 -9.35
C TYR A 557 -64.09 -12.54 -9.64
N GLY A 558 -64.28 -13.40 -8.62
CA GLY A 558 -64.98 -14.67 -8.69
C GLY A 558 -64.09 -15.92 -8.79
N GLY A 559 -64.73 -17.08 -8.53
CA GLY A 559 -64.01 -18.36 -8.32
C GLY A 559 -63.49 -19.10 -9.56
N ASP A 560 -63.35 -18.45 -10.72
CA ASP A 560 -62.83 -19.12 -11.93
C ASP A 560 -61.35 -19.51 -11.81
N ILE A 561 -61.13 -20.69 -11.28
CA ILE A 561 -59.82 -21.29 -11.05
C ILE A 561 -59.08 -21.54 -12.39
N SER A 562 -59.82 -21.89 -13.44
CA SER A 562 -59.28 -22.18 -14.77
C SER A 562 -58.66 -20.93 -15.40
N ARG A 563 -59.34 -19.79 -15.30
CA ARG A 563 -58.87 -18.50 -15.82
C ARG A 563 -57.65 -18.01 -15.04
N LYS A 564 -57.61 -18.14 -13.71
CA LYS A 564 -56.48 -17.81 -12.86
C LYS A 564 -55.23 -18.64 -13.25
N ARG A 565 -55.40 -19.94 -13.44
CA ARG A 565 -54.34 -20.86 -13.85
C ARG A 565 -53.77 -20.50 -15.23
N LYS A 566 -54.65 -20.21 -16.20
CA LYS A 566 -54.27 -19.84 -17.57
C LYS A 566 -53.49 -18.50 -17.62
N LEU A 567 -53.87 -17.53 -16.79
CA LEU A 567 -53.14 -16.26 -16.67
C LEU A 567 -51.77 -16.42 -16.04
N LEU A 568 -51.64 -17.27 -15.02
CA LEU A 568 -50.37 -17.60 -14.38
C LEU A 568 -49.44 -18.38 -15.32
N GLU A 569 -49.98 -19.32 -16.12
CA GLU A 569 -49.21 -20.06 -17.13
C GLU A 569 -48.71 -19.14 -18.25
N LYS A 570 -49.54 -18.23 -18.78
CA LYS A 570 -49.12 -17.20 -19.75
C LYS A 570 -48.03 -16.29 -19.19
N GLN A 571 -48.14 -15.88 -17.92
CA GLN A 571 -47.12 -15.07 -17.26
C GLN A 571 -45.82 -15.83 -17.14
N LYS A 572 -45.86 -17.12 -16.76
CA LYS A 572 -44.67 -18.00 -16.65
C LYS A 572 -44.00 -18.21 -18.01
N GLU A 573 -44.78 -18.38 -19.07
CA GLU A 573 -44.26 -18.55 -20.43
C GLU A 573 -43.66 -17.24 -20.98
N GLY A 574 -44.31 -16.09 -20.73
CA GLY A 574 -43.74 -14.77 -21.06
C GLY A 574 -42.42 -14.51 -20.37
N LYS A 575 -42.28 -14.84 -19.09
CA LYS A 575 -41.04 -14.73 -18.33
C LYS A 575 -39.92 -15.65 -18.86
N LYS A 576 -40.25 -16.89 -19.29
CA LYS A 576 -39.31 -17.78 -19.94
C LYS A 576 -38.76 -17.22 -21.26
N ARG A 577 -39.61 -16.54 -22.04
CA ARG A 577 -39.20 -15.88 -23.30
C ARG A 577 -38.27 -14.68 -23.00
N MET A 578 -38.64 -13.84 -22.02
CA MET A 578 -37.83 -12.70 -21.61
C MET A 578 -36.43 -13.13 -21.10
N LYS A 579 -36.34 -14.24 -20.34
CA LYS A 579 -35.06 -14.81 -19.89
C LYS A 579 -34.12 -15.22 -21.03
N ARG A 580 -34.66 -15.59 -22.20
CA ARG A 580 -33.87 -15.98 -23.38
C ARG A 580 -33.34 -14.78 -24.17
N ILE A 581 -33.91 -13.60 -24.01
CA ILE A 581 -33.64 -12.40 -24.82
C ILE A 581 -33.01 -11.28 -23.97
N GLY A 582 -33.33 -11.24 -22.66
CA GLY A 582 -32.87 -10.16 -21.77
C GLY A 582 -31.48 -10.40 -21.21
N LYS A 583 -30.61 -9.42 -21.34
CA LYS A 583 -29.37 -9.34 -20.55
C LYS A 583 -29.73 -9.00 -19.11
N VAL A 584 -28.99 -9.58 -18.16
CA VAL A 584 -29.11 -9.24 -16.74
C VAL A 584 -28.29 -7.99 -16.49
N ASP A 585 -28.93 -7.00 -15.91
CA ASP A 585 -28.27 -5.78 -15.47
C ASP A 585 -27.60 -6.06 -14.11
N ILE A 586 -26.26 -5.99 -14.05
CA ILE A 586 -25.47 -6.24 -12.85
C ILE A 586 -24.96 -4.87 -12.38
N PRO A 587 -25.40 -4.39 -11.21
CA PRO A 587 -24.94 -3.09 -10.70
C PRO A 587 -23.48 -3.15 -10.27
N GLN A 588 -22.83 -1.98 -10.23
CA GLN A 588 -21.42 -1.83 -9.85
C GLN A 588 -21.13 -2.42 -8.47
N GLU A 589 -22.05 -2.24 -7.52
CA GLU A 589 -21.93 -2.74 -6.16
C GLU A 589 -21.82 -4.28 -6.10
N ALA A 590 -22.33 -4.98 -7.10
CA ALA A 590 -22.19 -6.44 -7.17
C ALA A 590 -20.75 -6.90 -7.46
N PHE A 591 -19.97 -6.10 -8.19
CA PHE A 591 -18.55 -6.36 -8.39
C PHE A 591 -17.74 -6.06 -7.12
N LEU A 592 -18.11 -5.03 -6.37
CA LEU A 592 -17.53 -4.70 -5.07
C LEU A 592 -17.93 -5.69 -3.96
N ALA A 593 -19.04 -6.42 -4.14
CA ALA A 593 -19.48 -7.42 -3.17
C ALA A 593 -18.45 -8.55 -2.94
N VAL A 594 -17.63 -8.83 -3.95
CA VAL A 594 -16.53 -9.82 -3.84
C VAL A 594 -15.48 -9.35 -2.83
N LEU A 595 -15.31 -8.03 -2.69
CA LEU A 595 -14.38 -7.40 -1.75
C LEU A 595 -14.89 -7.50 -0.30
N ARG A 596 -16.22 -7.51 -0.10
CA ARG A 596 -16.88 -7.41 1.22
C ARG A 596 -17.45 -8.72 1.76
N VAL A 597 -17.07 -9.84 1.17
CA VAL A 597 -17.59 -11.19 1.54
C VAL A 597 -17.29 -11.57 3.00
N GLY A 598 -16.47 -10.81 3.73
CA GLY A 598 -16.14 -11.05 5.14
C GLY A 598 -16.86 -10.17 6.18
N GLU A 599 -17.47 -9.05 5.78
CA GLU A 599 -17.97 -8.04 6.73
C GLU A 599 -19.28 -8.44 7.45
N ASP A 600 -20.16 -9.24 6.84
CA ASP A 600 -21.53 -9.47 7.31
C ASP A 600 -21.74 -10.76 8.14
N SER A 601 -20.71 -11.48 8.55
CA SER A 601 -20.89 -12.72 9.33
C SER A 601 -21.16 -12.51 10.83
N GLN A 602 -21.40 -11.28 11.29
CA GLN A 602 -21.68 -10.93 12.68
C GLN A 602 -22.80 -9.89 12.87
N SER A 603 -23.93 -10.05 12.21
CA SER A 603 -25.17 -9.38 12.62
C SER A 603 -26.21 -10.38 13.10
#